data_122927b7f38419f728c01e2676e3f7f9
#
_entry.id   122927b7f38419f728c01e2676e3f7f9
#
_cell.length_a   1.000
_cell.length_b   1.000
_cell.length_c   1.000
_cell.angle_alpha   90.00
_cell.angle_beta   90.00
_cell.angle_gamma   90.00
#
_symmetry.space_group_name_H-M   'P 1'
#
loop_
_entity.id
_entity.type
_entity.pdbx_description
1 polymer ?
#
loop_
_entity_poly.entity_id
_entity_poly.type
_entity_poly.pdbx_seq_one_letter_code
_entity_poly.pdbx_strand_id
1 'polypeptide(L)'
;MAAEFDRSKPHMNVGTIGHVDHGKTTTTAAILSVLNARGGDYGANVKAVEDIDKAPEEKARGITISLSHSEYWTANRHYAHIDAPGHADYIKNMITGAAQMDGVVLVVAATDGAMPQTREHVLLAKQVGVPNIIVFLNKCDMVDDEDMIMLVEEELRELLTKNGFDGANAPVIKGSGLKALEDPSGQWGDKIVELVDAMDTFFPMPERELDKPFLMPIEDIFSIEGRGTVVTGRVERGAVKVGETIQIVGIKDTAETTVTGVEMFNKQLDRAQAGDNAGILLRGTKKEDVHRGQVLAAKGSVTPHTEFEAEVYVLSKDEGGRHTPFFSGYKPQFYIRTTDVTGDVTLADGVEMVMPGDTAQFKAKLVAPVALEEKQSFAIREGGKTVGAGVVTKIVA
;
A
#
# COMPACT_ATOMS: atom_id res chain seq x y z
N MET A 1 4.59 -26.08 18.64
CA MET A 1 3.65 -25.93 17.50
C MET A 1 3.51 -24.44 17.29
N ALA A 2 3.54 -23.95 16.04
CA ALA A 2 3.22 -22.55 15.75
C ALA A 2 1.74 -22.31 16.12
N ALA A 3 1.43 -21.11 16.62
CA ALA A 3 0.05 -20.76 16.92
C ALA A 3 -0.77 -20.71 15.63
N GLU A 4 -2.03 -21.12 15.69
CA GLU A 4 -2.99 -20.93 14.58
C GLU A 4 -3.47 -19.48 14.57
N PHE A 5 -3.73 -18.97 13.36
CA PHE A 5 -4.31 -17.62 13.19
C PHE A 5 -5.82 -17.67 13.48
N ASP A 6 -6.27 -16.81 14.39
CA ASP A 6 -7.70 -16.68 14.73
C ASP A 6 -8.42 -15.80 13.69
N ARG A 7 -9.41 -16.38 13.00
CA ARG A 7 -10.29 -15.72 12.01
C ARG A 7 -11.67 -15.32 12.57
N SER A 8 -11.83 -15.30 13.88
CA SER A 8 -13.11 -14.94 14.51
C SER A 8 -13.51 -13.48 14.25
N LYS A 9 -12.51 -12.60 14.07
CA LYS A 9 -12.74 -11.18 13.74
C LYS A 9 -12.49 -10.92 12.26
N PRO A 10 -13.30 -10.05 11.61
CA PRO A 10 -13.05 -9.59 10.25
C PRO A 10 -11.67 -8.97 10.12
N HIS A 11 -10.94 -9.33 9.06
CA HIS A 11 -9.59 -8.84 8.80
C HIS A 11 -9.59 -7.63 7.88
N MET A 12 -8.82 -6.60 8.24
CA MET A 12 -8.68 -5.36 7.49
C MET A 12 -7.22 -4.92 7.39
N ASN A 13 -6.81 -4.49 6.21
CA ASN A 13 -5.49 -3.92 5.96
C ASN A 13 -5.58 -2.40 6.03
N VAL A 14 -4.86 -1.80 6.94
CA VAL A 14 -4.75 -0.35 7.05
C VAL A 14 -3.28 0.05 7.03
N GLY A 15 -2.99 1.33 6.83
CA GLY A 15 -1.61 1.74 6.93
C GLY A 15 -1.46 3.24 7.10
N THR A 16 -0.24 3.64 7.46
CA THR A 16 0.17 5.02 7.61
C THR A 16 0.87 5.50 6.35
N ILE A 17 0.42 6.68 5.84
CA ILE A 17 1.07 7.42 4.77
C ILE A 17 1.29 8.87 5.22
N GLY A 18 2.11 9.63 4.51
CA GLY A 18 2.39 11.03 4.80
C GLY A 18 3.86 11.38 4.62
N HIS A 19 4.22 12.64 4.82
CA HIS A 19 5.56 13.15 4.61
C HIS A 19 6.61 12.49 5.52
N VAL A 20 7.89 12.54 5.13
CA VAL A 20 9.00 12.17 6.01
C VAL A 20 8.97 13.03 7.28
N ASP A 21 9.38 12.49 8.42
CA ASP A 21 9.42 13.14 9.74
C ASP A 21 8.07 13.61 10.33
N HIS A 22 6.93 13.30 9.68
CA HIS A 22 5.60 13.56 10.25
C HIS A 22 5.20 12.55 11.35
N GLY A 23 6.02 11.52 11.61
CA GLY A 23 5.86 10.58 12.72
C GLY A 23 4.98 9.36 12.41
N LYS A 24 4.96 8.86 11.17
CA LYS A 24 4.22 7.65 10.77
C LYS A 24 4.59 6.43 11.61
N THR A 25 5.88 6.07 11.62
CA THR A 25 6.39 4.93 12.39
C THR A 25 6.19 5.10 13.89
N THR A 26 6.36 6.32 14.41
CA THR A 26 6.07 6.64 15.82
C THR A 26 4.58 6.46 16.13
N THR A 27 3.69 6.87 15.23
CA THR A 27 2.23 6.67 15.38
C THR A 27 1.87 5.19 15.35
N THR A 28 2.48 4.41 14.45
CA THR A 28 2.33 2.95 14.39
C THR A 28 2.76 2.31 15.72
N ALA A 29 3.94 2.65 16.24
CA ALA A 29 4.42 2.16 17.53
C ALA A 29 3.50 2.58 18.69
N ALA A 30 2.97 3.83 18.67
CA ALA A 30 2.02 4.32 19.66
C ALA A 30 0.71 3.52 19.65
N ILE A 31 0.16 3.21 18.48
CA ILE A 31 -1.03 2.35 18.35
C ILE A 31 -0.78 1.00 19.03
N LEU A 32 0.33 0.33 18.72
CA LEU A 32 0.65 -0.96 19.29
C LEU A 32 0.83 -0.90 20.83
N SER A 33 1.52 0.11 21.32
CA SER A 33 1.78 0.29 22.76
C SER A 33 0.50 0.62 23.53
N VAL A 34 -0.29 1.57 23.04
CA VAL A 34 -1.54 2.02 23.69
C VAL A 34 -2.57 0.89 23.72
N LEU A 35 -2.81 0.19 22.60
CA LEU A 35 -3.79 -0.89 22.58
C LEU A 35 -3.41 -2.06 23.47
N ASN A 36 -2.11 -2.39 23.55
CA ASN A 36 -1.64 -3.41 24.48
C ASN A 36 -1.78 -2.98 25.95
N ALA A 37 -1.52 -1.71 26.26
CA ALA A 37 -1.66 -1.17 27.62
C ALA A 37 -3.13 -1.09 28.07
N ARG A 38 -4.05 -0.78 27.16
CA ARG A 38 -5.49 -0.73 27.46
C ARG A 38 -6.07 -2.13 27.71
N GLY A 39 -5.65 -3.13 26.93
CA GLY A 39 -6.14 -4.49 27.07
C GLY A 39 -7.66 -4.62 26.85
N GLY A 40 -8.27 -5.67 27.40
CA GLY A 40 -9.72 -5.92 27.23
C GLY A 40 -10.08 -6.23 25.77
N ASP A 41 -10.89 -5.36 25.18
CA ASP A 41 -11.33 -5.49 23.77
C ASP A 41 -10.22 -5.12 22.78
N TYR A 42 -9.16 -4.46 23.22
CA TYR A 42 -8.00 -4.08 22.43
C TYR A 42 -6.81 -4.99 22.72
N GLY A 43 -5.92 -5.10 21.72
CA GLY A 43 -4.63 -5.74 21.91
C GLY A 43 -3.74 -5.60 20.68
N ALA A 44 -2.45 -5.80 20.89
CA ALA A 44 -1.45 -5.67 19.84
C ALA A 44 -0.21 -6.51 20.15
N ASN A 45 0.51 -6.89 19.10
CA ASN A 45 1.87 -7.35 19.21
C ASN A 45 2.82 -6.14 19.24
N VAL A 46 3.22 -5.74 20.44
CA VAL A 46 4.02 -4.53 20.66
C VAL A 46 5.37 -4.65 19.93
N LYS A 47 5.72 -3.58 19.22
CA LYS A 47 7.02 -3.36 18.59
C LYS A 47 7.52 -1.97 18.95
N ALA A 48 8.80 -1.83 19.27
CA ALA A 48 9.45 -0.54 19.35
C ALA A 48 9.64 0.06 17.95
N VAL A 49 9.87 1.36 17.87
CA VAL A 49 10.15 2.04 16.58
C VAL A 49 11.30 1.37 15.84
N GLU A 50 12.38 1.01 16.58
CA GLU A 50 13.57 0.35 16.03
C GLU A 50 13.30 -1.09 15.55
N ASP A 51 12.18 -1.69 15.98
CA ASP A 51 11.75 -3.01 15.53
C ASP A 51 10.79 -2.93 14.33
N ILE A 52 10.22 -1.77 14.07
CA ILE A 52 9.44 -1.46 12.86
C ILE A 52 10.42 -1.14 11.73
N ASP A 53 11.33 -0.18 11.94
CA ASP A 53 12.43 0.17 11.02
C ASP A 53 13.66 -0.70 11.31
N LYS A 54 13.68 -1.92 10.74
CA LYS A 54 14.67 -2.96 11.11
C LYS A 54 15.98 -2.89 10.35
N ALA A 55 15.94 -2.43 9.08
CA ALA A 55 17.09 -2.47 8.22
C ALA A 55 18.21 -1.54 8.75
N PRO A 56 19.50 -1.95 8.66
CA PRO A 56 20.61 -1.10 9.09
C PRO A 56 20.60 0.28 8.43
N GLU A 57 20.16 0.37 7.19
CA GLU A 57 20.05 1.62 6.44
C GLU A 57 18.92 2.51 6.95
N GLU A 58 17.77 1.93 7.33
CA GLU A 58 16.65 2.63 7.97
C GLU A 58 17.10 3.26 9.30
N LYS A 59 17.77 2.46 10.14
CA LYS A 59 18.31 2.93 11.43
C LYS A 59 19.38 4.01 11.27
N ALA A 60 20.25 3.88 10.27
CA ALA A 60 21.32 4.86 10.03
C ALA A 60 20.80 6.20 9.49
N ARG A 61 19.70 6.18 8.72
CA ARG A 61 19.11 7.37 8.11
C ARG A 61 17.92 7.94 8.92
N GLY A 62 17.37 7.18 9.86
CA GLY A 62 16.16 7.55 10.61
C GLY A 62 14.90 7.65 9.76
N ILE A 63 14.82 6.90 8.64
CA ILE A 63 13.69 6.91 7.71
C ILE A 63 13.27 5.49 7.37
N THR A 64 11.96 5.27 7.18
CA THR A 64 11.41 4.00 6.69
C THR A 64 11.70 3.85 5.21
N ILE A 65 12.25 2.71 4.81
CA ILE A 65 12.57 2.35 3.43
C ILE A 65 11.65 1.25 2.92
N SER A 66 11.52 0.18 3.71
CA SER A 66 10.74 -1.01 3.38
C SER A 66 9.37 -0.98 4.04
N LEU A 67 8.41 -1.73 3.50
CA LEU A 67 7.13 -1.91 4.16
C LEU A 67 7.30 -2.73 5.43
N SER A 68 6.72 -2.27 6.53
CA SER A 68 6.67 -3.02 7.77
C SER A 68 5.23 -3.37 8.13
N HIS A 69 5.00 -4.62 8.49
CA HIS A 69 3.67 -5.10 8.86
C HIS A 69 3.61 -5.36 10.37
N SER A 70 2.55 -4.85 10.99
CA SER A 70 2.24 -5.07 12.40
C SER A 70 0.79 -5.51 12.54
N GLU A 71 0.45 -6.22 13.62
CA GLU A 71 -0.92 -6.64 13.87
C GLU A 71 -1.45 -6.10 15.19
N TYR A 72 -2.72 -5.72 15.21
CA TYR A 72 -3.49 -5.39 16.40
C TYR A 72 -4.99 -5.66 16.17
N TRP A 73 -5.76 -5.58 17.22
CA TRP A 73 -7.20 -5.84 17.16
C TRP A 73 -7.99 -4.94 18.11
N THR A 74 -9.26 -4.77 17.75
CA THR A 74 -10.30 -4.18 18.58
C THR A 74 -11.33 -5.25 18.96
N ALA A 75 -12.40 -4.88 19.64
CA ALA A 75 -13.56 -5.77 19.81
C ALA A 75 -14.11 -6.27 18.46
N ASN A 76 -14.10 -5.43 17.42
CA ASN A 76 -14.81 -5.62 16.17
C ASN A 76 -13.95 -6.18 15.05
N ARG A 77 -12.64 -5.87 15.00
CA ARG A 77 -11.79 -6.13 13.83
C ARG A 77 -10.38 -6.58 14.21
N HIS A 78 -9.77 -7.33 13.31
CA HIS A 78 -8.34 -7.60 13.30
C HIS A 78 -7.68 -6.76 12.21
N TYR A 79 -6.63 -6.03 12.55
CA TYR A 79 -5.90 -5.14 11.65
C TYR A 79 -4.52 -5.65 11.33
N ALA A 80 -4.19 -5.69 10.03
CA ALA A 80 -2.81 -5.65 9.55
C ALA A 80 -2.46 -4.20 9.27
N HIS A 81 -1.46 -3.67 9.95
CA HIS A 81 -0.99 -2.29 9.79
C HIS A 81 0.28 -2.26 8.96
N ILE A 82 0.25 -1.51 7.88
CA ILE A 82 1.35 -1.34 6.93
C ILE A 82 1.96 0.04 7.16
N ASP A 83 3.18 0.08 7.69
CA ASP A 83 3.95 1.32 7.78
C ASP A 83 4.67 1.55 6.46
N ALA A 84 4.29 2.62 5.75
CA ALA A 84 4.81 2.94 4.42
C ALA A 84 5.87 4.06 4.48
N PRO A 85 6.92 3.99 3.63
CA PRO A 85 7.95 5.02 3.58
C PRO A 85 7.38 6.37 3.17
N GLY A 86 7.94 7.43 3.76
CA GLY A 86 7.56 8.82 3.46
C GLY A 86 8.45 9.51 2.42
N HIS A 87 9.67 9.01 2.20
CA HIS A 87 10.64 9.67 1.34
C HIS A 87 10.40 9.39 -0.15
N ALA A 88 10.57 10.40 -1.00
CA ALA A 88 10.32 10.33 -2.44
C ALA A 88 11.11 9.21 -3.16
N ASP A 89 12.32 8.89 -2.70
CA ASP A 89 13.14 7.82 -3.28
C ASP A 89 12.52 6.43 -3.12
N TYR A 90 11.63 6.24 -2.14
CA TYR A 90 10.99 4.98 -1.83
C TYR A 90 9.50 4.91 -2.20
N ILE A 91 9.06 5.83 -3.04
CA ILE A 91 7.66 5.94 -3.48
C ILE A 91 7.12 4.63 -4.09
N LYS A 92 7.98 3.81 -4.71
CA LYS A 92 7.63 2.48 -5.20
C LYS A 92 7.08 1.58 -4.08
N ASN A 93 7.74 1.59 -2.93
CA ASN A 93 7.30 0.83 -1.77
C ASN A 93 6.01 1.40 -1.18
N MET A 94 5.89 2.75 -1.16
CA MET A 94 4.64 3.43 -0.77
C MET A 94 3.47 3.02 -1.67
N ILE A 95 3.62 3.06 -3.01
CA ILE A 95 2.58 2.65 -3.96
C ILE A 95 2.18 1.18 -3.73
N THR A 96 3.18 0.30 -3.60
CA THR A 96 2.94 -1.13 -3.32
C THR A 96 2.19 -1.33 -2.00
N GLY A 97 2.57 -0.60 -0.95
CA GLY A 97 1.89 -0.65 0.34
C GLY A 97 0.46 -0.11 0.26
N ALA A 98 0.28 1.07 -0.33
CA ALA A 98 -1.04 1.70 -0.45
C ALA A 98 -2.04 0.84 -1.25
N ALA A 99 -1.58 0.14 -2.29
CA ALA A 99 -2.41 -0.77 -3.07
C ALA A 99 -2.96 -1.97 -2.27
N GLN A 100 -2.38 -2.24 -1.10
CA GLN A 100 -2.83 -3.31 -0.21
C GLN A 100 -3.81 -2.84 0.86
N MET A 101 -3.95 -1.52 1.06
CA MET A 101 -4.70 -0.95 2.16
C MET A 101 -6.19 -0.87 1.82
N ASP A 102 -7.02 -1.28 2.76
CA ASP A 102 -8.49 -1.14 2.72
C ASP A 102 -8.93 0.21 3.31
N GLY A 103 -8.03 0.89 4.02
CA GLY A 103 -8.16 2.22 4.57
C GLY A 103 -6.80 2.80 4.94
N VAL A 104 -6.69 4.10 4.96
CA VAL A 104 -5.42 4.81 5.19
C VAL A 104 -5.54 5.81 6.32
N VAL A 105 -4.52 5.86 7.17
CA VAL A 105 -4.27 6.93 8.13
C VAL A 105 -3.22 7.87 7.54
N LEU A 106 -3.65 9.08 7.17
CA LEU A 106 -2.77 10.15 6.73
C LEU A 106 -2.19 10.86 7.95
N VAL A 107 -0.89 10.67 8.19
CA VAL A 107 -0.19 11.31 9.32
C VAL A 107 0.44 12.62 8.84
N VAL A 108 0.01 13.72 9.46
CA VAL A 108 0.51 15.07 9.14
C VAL A 108 0.93 15.75 10.44
N ALA A 109 2.11 16.34 10.46
CA ALA A 109 2.55 17.14 11.59
C ALA A 109 1.80 18.50 11.61
N ALA A 110 1.18 18.85 12.75
CA ALA A 110 0.47 20.11 12.92
C ALA A 110 1.41 21.32 12.75
N THR A 111 2.71 21.14 13.01
CA THR A 111 3.74 22.17 12.83
C THR A 111 4.03 22.51 11.37
N ASP A 112 3.79 21.58 10.44
CA ASP A 112 4.30 21.67 9.05
C ASP A 112 3.16 21.74 8.02
N GLY A 113 1.96 21.21 8.36
CA GLY A 113 0.83 21.12 7.44
C GLY A 113 1.05 20.15 6.27
N ALA A 114 0.33 20.37 5.17
CA ALA A 114 0.40 19.53 3.99
C ALA A 114 1.68 19.80 3.17
N MET A 115 2.67 18.94 3.30
CA MET A 115 3.94 18.99 2.59
C MET A 115 3.83 18.33 1.18
N PRO A 116 4.81 18.51 0.27
CA PRO A 116 4.72 17.96 -1.10
C PRO A 116 4.45 16.46 -1.15
N GLN A 117 5.11 15.65 -0.31
CA GLN A 117 4.88 14.21 -0.28
C GLN A 117 3.51 13.85 0.31
N THR A 118 2.96 14.67 1.23
CA THR A 118 1.58 14.51 1.71
C THR A 118 0.60 14.56 0.54
N ARG A 119 0.75 15.54 -0.35
CA ARG A 119 -0.09 15.73 -1.54
C ARG A 119 0.07 14.57 -2.55
N GLU A 120 1.33 14.16 -2.81
CA GLU A 120 1.62 13.02 -3.69
C GLU A 120 1.03 11.72 -3.13
N HIS A 121 1.16 11.46 -1.83
CA HIS A 121 0.62 10.26 -1.20
C HIS A 121 -0.90 10.17 -1.24
N VAL A 122 -1.61 11.29 -1.02
CA VAL A 122 -3.08 11.34 -1.15
C VAL A 122 -3.51 11.02 -2.57
N LEU A 123 -2.85 11.63 -3.57
CA LEU A 123 -3.10 11.37 -4.98
C LEU A 123 -2.88 9.88 -5.32
N LEU A 124 -1.74 9.32 -4.92
CA LEU A 124 -1.40 7.93 -5.19
C LEU A 124 -2.35 6.96 -4.49
N ALA A 125 -2.73 7.23 -3.25
CA ALA A 125 -3.73 6.43 -2.52
C ALA A 125 -5.05 6.36 -3.31
N LYS A 126 -5.50 7.48 -3.88
CA LYS A 126 -6.69 7.48 -4.76
C LYS A 126 -6.51 6.62 -6.00
N GLN A 127 -5.36 6.74 -6.65
CA GLN A 127 -5.06 6.01 -7.90
C GLN A 127 -4.99 4.50 -7.70
N VAL A 128 -4.45 4.03 -6.56
CA VAL A 128 -4.41 2.60 -6.26
C VAL A 128 -5.72 2.06 -5.66
N GLY A 129 -6.74 2.91 -5.55
CA GLY A 129 -8.09 2.50 -5.17
C GLY A 129 -8.37 2.46 -3.67
N VAL A 130 -7.58 3.13 -2.84
CA VAL A 130 -7.90 3.29 -1.41
C VAL A 130 -9.27 3.98 -1.29
N PRO A 131 -10.24 3.37 -0.59
CA PRO A 131 -11.60 3.92 -0.54
C PRO A 131 -11.72 5.14 0.37
N ASN A 132 -11.07 5.13 1.54
CA ASN A 132 -11.21 6.17 2.56
C ASN A 132 -9.89 6.50 3.26
N ILE A 133 -9.77 7.75 3.70
CA ILE A 133 -8.64 8.28 4.47
C ILE A 133 -9.16 8.88 5.77
N ILE A 134 -8.50 8.55 6.88
CA ILE A 134 -8.61 9.23 8.18
C ILE A 134 -7.34 10.06 8.35
N VAL A 135 -7.44 11.24 8.93
CA VAL A 135 -6.28 12.08 9.24
C VAL A 135 -5.90 11.94 10.71
N PHE A 136 -4.64 11.66 10.96
CA PHE A 136 -4.03 11.83 12.27
C PHE A 136 -3.13 13.08 12.25
N LEU A 137 -3.65 14.18 12.82
CA LEU A 137 -2.90 15.43 12.95
C LEU A 137 -1.96 15.29 14.14
N ASN A 138 -0.71 14.95 13.84
CA ASN A 138 0.32 14.59 14.81
C ASN A 138 1.09 15.81 15.31
N LYS A 139 1.84 15.66 16.40
CA LYS A 139 2.65 16.70 17.05
C LYS A 139 1.84 17.90 17.54
N CYS A 140 0.56 17.71 17.89
CA CYS A 140 -0.27 18.78 18.44
C CYS A 140 0.22 19.26 19.81
N ASP A 141 1.04 18.48 20.51
CA ASP A 141 1.73 18.87 21.74
C ASP A 141 2.79 19.98 21.54
N MET A 142 3.16 20.28 20.30
CA MET A 142 4.15 21.30 19.94
C MET A 142 3.51 22.60 19.42
N VAL A 143 2.19 22.70 19.33
CA VAL A 143 1.47 23.84 18.80
C VAL A 143 0.49 24.36 19.84
N ASP A 144 0.75 25.55 20.38
CA ASP A 144 -0.08 26.20 21.39
C ASP A 144 -1.26 26.99 20.78
N ASP A 145 -1.20 27.29 19.47
CA ASP A 145 -2.20 28.06 18.74
C ASP A 145 -3.25 27.15 18.09
N GLU A 146 -4.46 27.14 18.66
CA GLU A 146 -5.57 26.35 18.15
C GLU A 146 -6.04 26.81 16.76
N ASP A 147 -5.90 28.11 16.43
CA ASP A 147 -6.28 28.65 15.13
C ASP A 147 -5.35 28.09 14.03
N MET A 148 -4.05 27.91 14.32
CA MET A 148 -3.13 27.24 13.41
C MET A 148 -3.50 25.77 13.19
N ILE A 149 -3.89 25.05 14.24
CA ILE A 149 -4.34 23.66 14.12
C ILE A 149 -5.60 23.56 13.24
N MET A 150 -6.53 24.52 13.40
CA MET A 150 -7.74 24.58 12.59
C MET A 150 -7.44 24.87 11.11
N LEU A 151 -6.53 25.78 10.81
CA LEU A 151 -6.11 26.09 9.43
C LEU A 151 -5.49 24.86 8.74
N VAL A 152 -4.63 24.11 9.44
CA VAL A 152 -4.06 22.89 8.90
C VAL A 152 -5.13 21.82 8.67
N GLU A 153 -6.09 21.68 9.58
CA GLU A 153 -7.23 20.76 9.39
C GLU A 153 -8.03 21.12 8.14
N GLU A 154 -8.35 22.41 7.93
CA GLU A 154 -9.08 22.87 6.75
C GLU A 154 -8.31 22.61 5.45
N GLU A 155 -7.01 22.91 5.42
CA GLU A 155 -6.13 22.59 4.28
C GLU A 155 -6.17 21.09 3.93
N LEU A 156 -6.15 20.21 4.93
CA LEU A 156 -6.18 18.77 4.71
C LEU A 156 -7.54 18.29 4.20
N ARG A 157 -8.64 18.86 4.70
CA ARG A 157 -9.99 18.58 4.20
C ARG A 157 -10.15 18.99 2.73
N GLU A 158 -9.63 20.15 2.36
CA GLU A 158 -9.60 20.61 0.97
C GLU A 158 -8.75 19.70 0.09
N LEU A 159 -7.56 19.29 0.56
CA LEU A 159 -6.67 18.36 -0.15
C LEU A 159 -7.36 17.03 -0.41
N LEU A 160 -8.03 16.46 0.58
CA LEU A 160 -8.78 15.21 0.44
C LEU A 160 -9.91 15.36 -0.59
N THR A 161 -10.69 16.43 -0.48
CA THR A 161 -11.83 16.72 -1.39
C THR A 161 -11.36 16.89 -2.83
N LYS A 162 -10.27 17.66 -3.04
CA LYS A 162 -9.68 17.87 -4.37
C LYS A 162 -9.24 16.55 -5.03
N ASN A 163 -8.80 15.58 -4.24
CA ASN A 163 -8.39 14.26 -4.71
C ASN A 163 -9.54 13.23 -4.74
N GLY A 164 -10.80 13.67 -4.56
CA GLY A 164 -11.98 12.83 -4.69
C GLY A 164 -12.25 11.90 -3.49
N PHE A 165 -11.71 12.22 -2.31
CA PHE A 165 -12.11 11.63 -1.04
C PHE A 165 -13.20 12.49 -0.36
N ASP A 166 -13.91 11.92 0.60
CA ASP A 166 -14.88 12.67 1.42
C ASP A 166 -14.16 13.50 2.50
N GLY A 167 -13.51 14.59 2.09
CA GLY A 167 -12.76 15.44 2.99
C GLY A 167 -13.63 16.14 4.06
N ALA A 168 -14.90 16.39 3.74
CA ALA A 168 -15.82 17.04 4.66
C ALA A 168 -16.14 16.16 5.89
N ASN A 169 -16.34 14.84 5.68
CA ASN A 169 -16.71 13.90 6.73
C ASN A 169 -15.52 13.05 7.22
N ALA A 170 -14.33 13.16 6.61
CA ALA A 170 -13.16 12.42 7.04
C ALA A 170 -12.83 12.75 8.51
N PRO A 171 -12.71 11.76 9.41
CA PRO A 171 -12.27 12.00 10.76
C PRO A 171 -10.87 12.63 10.79
N VAL A 172 -10.69 13.67 11.60
CA VAL A 172 -9.40 14.31 11.87
C VAL A 172 -9.15 14.23 13.37
N ILE A 173 -8.23 13.36 13.76
CA ILE A 173 -7.86 13.15 15.16
C ILE A 173 -6.61 13.96 15.47
N LYS A 174 -6.71 14.89 16.42
CA LYS A 174 -5.62 15.73 16.89
C LYS A 174 -4.87 15.01 18.01
N GLY A 175 -3.58 14.73 17.82
CA GLY A 175 -2.84 13.90 18.75
C GLY A 175 -1.33 14.14 18.74
N SER A 176 -0.64 13.36 19.57
CA SER A 176 0.81 13.26 19.61
C SER A 176 1.21 11.80 19.78
N GLY A 177 1.74 11.20 18.69
CA GLY A 177 2.19 9.81 18.72
C GLY A 177 3.34 9.59 19.70
N LEU A 178 4.27 10.56 19.82
CA LEU A 178 5.39 10.47 20.75
C LEU A 178 4.90 10.51 22.21
N LYS A 179 4.03 11.44 22.54
CA LYS A 179 3.49 11.56 23.91
C LYS A 179 2.60 10.39 24.28
N ALA A 180 1.86 9.84 23.34
CA ALA A 180 1.09 8.62 23.55
C ALA A 180 1.99 7.39 23.76
N LEU A 181 3.17 7.34 23.14
CA LEU A 181 4.14 6.28 23.34
C LEU A 181 4.83 6.41 24.70
N GLU A 182 5.11 7.64 25.18
CA GLU A 182 5.69 7.93 26.49
C GLU A 182 4.71 7.59 27.64
N ASP A 183 3.42 7.93 27.46
CA ASP A 183 2.34 7.64 28.42
C ASP A 183 1.10 7.06 27.72
N PRO A 184 1.06 5.73 27.49
CA PRO A 184 -0.06 5.07 26.82
C PRO A 184 -1.41 5.20 27.53
N SER A 185 -1.40 5.51 28.85
CA SER A 185 -2.60 5.64 29.66
C SER A 185 -3.10 7.08 29.79
N GLY A 186 -2.30 8.04 29.34
CA GLY A 186 -2.59 9.47 29.44
C GLY A 186 -3.51 10.00 28.32
N GLN A 187 -3.75 11.30 28.34
CA GLN A 187 -4.65 11.98 27.38
C GLN A 187 -4.29 11.74 25.90
N TRP A 188 -3.00 11.64 25.58
CA TRP A 188 -2.55 11.38 24.21
C TRP A 188 -2.76 9.91 23.81
N GLY A 189 -2.71 8.98 24.78
CA GLY A 189 -3.14 7.60 24.58
C GLY A 189 -4.63 7.50 24.27
N ASP A 190 -5.50 8.33 24.90
CA ASP A 190 -6.92 8.42 24.57
C ASP A 190 -7.14 8.84 23.11
N LYS A 191 -6.29 9.73 22.57
CA LYS A 191 -6.35 10.13 21.15
C LYS A 191 -5.97 9.01 20.18
N ILE A 192 -5.09 8.11 20.57
CA ILE A 192 -4.80 6.90 19.79
C ILE A 192 -5.98 5.92 19.81
N VAL A 193 -6.66 5.77 20.96
CA VAL A 193 -7.90 4.96 21.02
C VAL A 193 -8.97 5.59 20.13
N GLU A 194 -9.18 6.91 20.20
CA GLU A 194 -10.11 7.64 19.32
C GLU A 194 -9.80 7.41 17.84
N LEU A 195 -8.52 7.40 17.44
CA LEU A 195 -8.11 7.09 16.08
C LEU A 195 -8.52 5.68 15.67
N VAL A 196 -8.29 4.68 16.52
CA VAL A 196 -8.61 3.28 16.22
C VAL A 196 -10.12 3.05 16.20
N ASP A 197 -10.89 3.68 17.08
CA ASP A 197 -12.35 3.63 17.08
C ASP A 197 -12.93 4.32 15.84
N ALA A 198 -12.31 5.41 15.39
CA ALA A 198 -12.66 6.05 14.12
C ALA A 198 -12.41 5.10 12.92
N MET A 199 -11.32 4.31 12.94
CA MET A 199 -11.07 3.30 11.89
C MET A 199 -12.16 2.21 11.90
N ASP A 200 -12.59 1.74 13.08
CA ASP A 200 -13.65 0.75 13.21
C ASP A 200 -14.99 1.22 12.60
N THR A 201 -15.28 2.51 12.73
CA THR A 201 -16.57 3.09 12.32
C THR A 201 -16.57 3.67 10.91
N PHE A 202 -15.48 4.34 10.51
CA PHE A 202 -15.43 5.07 9.25
C PHE A 202 -14.96 4.22 8.06
N PHE A 203 -14.07 3.26 8.27
CA PHE A 203 -13.65 2.40 7.17
C PHE A 203 -14.72 1.34 6.88
N PRO A 204 -15.24 1.26 5.63
CA PRO A 204 -16.17 0.21 5.26
C PRO A 204 -15.50 -1.16 5.31
N MET A 205 -16.26 -2.20 5.63
CA MET A 205 -15.76 -3.56 5.48
C MET A 205 -15.48 -3.85 4.01
N PRO A 206 -14.27 -4.28 3.68
CA PRO A 206 -13.92 -4.57 2.29
C PRO A 206 -14.65 -5.82 1.78
N GLU A 207 -15.19 -5.74 0.58
CA GLU A 207 -15.69 -6.92 -0.13
C GLU A 207 -14.53 -7.77 -0.60
N ARG A 208 -14.55 -9.07 -0.30
CA ARG A 208 -13.48 -10.02 -0.65
C ARG A 208 -13.95 -10.95 -1.76
N GLU A 209 -13.28 -10.93 -2.90
CA GLU A 209 -13.58 -11.77 -4.06
C GLU A 209 -13.06 -13.21 -3.86
N LEU A 210 -13.69 -13.95 -2.94
CA LEU A 210 -13.27 -15.32 -2.57
C LEU A 210 -13.53 -16.36 -3.65
N ASP A 211 -14.53 -16.15 -4.50
CA ASP A 211 -14.98 -17.08 -5.54
C ASP A 211 -14.17 -16.97 -6.84
N LYS A 212 -13.31 -15.94 -6.97
CA LYS A 212 -12.44 -15.81 -8.11
C LYS A 212 -11.20 -16.70 -8.01
N PRO A 213 -10.54 -17.03 -9.13
CA PRO A 213 -9.25 -17.73 -9.11
C PRO A 213 -8.21 -16.97 -8.27
N PHE A 214 -7.43 -17.72 -7.48
CA PHE A 214 -6.38 -17.16 -6.62
C PHE A 214 -5.39 -16.28 -7.39
N LEU A 215 -5.06 -15.13 -6.81
CA LEU A 215 -4.02 -14.22 -7.28
C LEU A 215 -3.40 -13.48 -6.10
N MET A 216 -2.06 -13.48 -6.04
CA MET A 216 -1.26 -12.75 -5.05
C MET A 216 -0.03 -12.14 -5.72
N PRO A 217 0.07 -10.81 -5.83
CA PRO A 217 1.31 -10.13 -6.26
C PRO A 217 2.45 -10.39 -5.26
N ILE A 218 3.65 -10.65 -5.77
CA ILE A 218 4.84 -10.91 -4.96
C ILE A 218 5.49 -9.59 -4.59
N GLU A 219 5.70 -9.37 -3.29
CA GLU A 219 6.33 -8.18 -2.72
C GLU A 219 7.77 -8.45 -2.32
N ASP A 220 7.97 -9.43 -1.45
CA ASP A 220 9.27 -9.81 -0.94
C ASP A 220 9.50 -11.31 -1.04
N ILE A 221 10.79 -11.70 -1.07
CA ILE A 221 11.22 -13.06 -1.27
C ILE A 221 12.29 -13.39 -0.24
N PHE A 222 12.02 -14.40 0.57
CA PHE A 222 12.92 -14.87 1.60
C PHE A 222 13.37 -16.30 1.33
N SER A 223 14.62 -16.62 1.68
CA SER A 223 15.09 -17.99 1.76
C SER A 223 15.18 -18.38 3.21
N ILE A 224 14.46 -19.40 3.62
CA ILE A 224 14.50 -19.93 4.99
C ILE A 224 15.25 -21.26 4.95
N GLU A 225 16.36 -21.32 5.69
CA GLU A 225 17.18 -22.53 5.78
C GLU A 225 16.35 -23.72 6.24
N GLY A 226 16.43 -24.85 5.52
CA GLY A 226 15.66 -26.06 5.81
C GLY A 226 14.16 -26.03 5.41
N ARG A 227 13.61 -24.86 5.03
CA ARG A 227 12.18 -24.73 4.64
C ARG A 227 11.99 -24.36 3.16
N GLY A 228 12.94 -23.64 2.55
CA GLY A 228 12.88 -23.25 1.14
C GLY A 228 12.57 -21.77 0.92
N THR A 229 12.01 -21.45 -0.24
CA THR A 229 11.66 -20.08 -0.63
C THR A 229 10.28 -19.72 -0.11
N VAL A 230 10.18 -18.59 0.57
CA VAL A 230 8.94 -17.96 1.00
C VAL A 230 8.76 -16.68 0.22
N VAL A 231 7.58 -16.49 -0.34
CA VAL A 231 7.18 -15.23 -0.98
C VAL A 231 6.07 -14.59 -0.17
N THR A 232 6.12 -13.28 0.00
CA THR A 232 5.10 -12.53 0.72
C THR A 232 4.33 -11.63 -0.22
N GLY A 233 3.08 -11.35 0.15
CA GLY A 233 2.21 -10.43 -0.55
C GLY A 233 0.80 -10.44 0.03
N ARG A 234 -0.01 -9.48 -0.40
CA ARG A 234 -1.45 -9.51 -0.12
C ARG A 234 -2.17 -10.35 -1.16
N VAL A 235 -3.00 -11.26 -0.72
CA VAL A 235 -3.89 -11.99 -1.63
C VAL A 235 -4.93 -11.01 -2.20
N GLU A 236 -4.88 -10.77 -3.49
CA GLU A 236 -5.76 -9.83 -4.20
C GLU A 236 -7.17 -10.41 -4.32
N ARG A 237 -7.27 -11.69 -4.72
CA ARG A 237 -8.53 -12.42 -4.90
C ARG A 237 -8.37 -13.93 -4.72
N GLY A 238 -9.48 -14.62 -4.55
CA GLY A 238 -9.54 -16.06 -4.41
C GLY A 238 -8.94 -16.58 -3.12
N ALA A 239 -8.61 -17.85 -3.11
CA ALA A 239 -7.94 -18.52 -2.01
C ALA A 239 -7.02 -19.62 -2.53
N VAL A 240 -5.99 -19.97 -1.73
CA VAL A 240 -5.08 -21.08 -1.99
C VAL A 240 -4.84 -21.87 -0.73
N LYS A 241 -4.78 -23.22 -0.84
CA LYS A 241 -4.53 -24.13 0.28
C LYS A 241 -3.14 -24.75 0.19
N VAL A 242 -2.64 -25.19 1.32
CA VAL A 242 -1.45 -26.01 1.39
C VAL A 242 -1.67 -27.30 0.56
N GLY A 243 -0.70 -27.66 -0.29
CA GLY A 243 -0.78 -28.79 -1.22
C GLY A 243 -1.24 -28.44 -2.63
N GLU A 244 -1.81 -27.26 -2.87
CA GLU A 244 -2.26 -26.84 -4.20
C GLU A 244 -1.09 -26.45 -5.11
N THR A 245 -1.26 -26.74 -6.42
CA THR A 245 -0.33 -26.33 -7.47
C THR A 245 -0.77 -24.99 -8.03
N ILE A 246 0.17 -24.03 -8.07
CA ILE A 246 -0.03 -22.66 -8.56
C ILE A 246 1.03 -22.32 -9.60
N GLN A 247 0.85 -21.18 -10.26
CA GLN A 247 1.81 -20.64 -11.23
C GLN A 247 2.46 -19.35 -10.72
N ILE A 248 3.72 -19.16 -11.08
CA ILE A 248 4.48 -17.92 -10.95
C ILE A 248 4.47 -17.27 -12.34
N VAL A 249 3.82 -16.09 -12.46
CA VAL A 249 3.53 -15.45 -13.74
C VAL A 249 4.14 -14.05 -13.82
N GLY A 250 4.67 -13.71 -14.99
CA GLY A 250 5.25 -12.40 -15.31
C GLY A 250 6.78 -12.37 -15.23
N ILE A 251 7.39 -11.36 -15.88
CA ILE A 251 8.84 -11.08 -15.96
C ILE A 251 9.64 -12.17 -16.65
N LYS A 252 9.46 -13.42 -16.25
CA LYS A 252 10.08 -14.64 -16.82
C LYS A 252 9.01 -15.58 -17.38
N ASP A 253 9.45 -16.68 -17.97
CA ASP A 253 8.56 -17.76 -18.37
C ASP A 253 7.74 -18.27 -17.18
N THR A 254 6.46 -18.55 -17.44
CA THR A 254 5.56 -19.05 -16.40
C THR A 254 6.03 -20.39 -15.86
N ALA A 255 6.19 -20.48 -14.55
CA ALA A 255 6.61 -21.70 -13.86
C ALA A 255 5.51 -22.22 -12.94
N GLU A 256 5.46 -23.54 -12.74
CA GLU A 256 4.55 -24.18 -11.78
C GLU A 256 5.28 -24.52 -10.47
N THR A 257 4.59 -24.37 -9.37
CA THR A 257 5.10 -24.75 -8.04
C THR A 257 3.95 -25.24 -7.15
N THR A 258 4.28 -25.88 -6.03
CA THR A 258 3.29 -26.33 -5.05
C THR A 258 3.45 -25.56 -3.75
N VAL A 259 2.35 -25.12 -3.18
CA VAL A 259 2.29 -24.49 -1.86
C VAL A 259 2.57 -25.53 -0.79
N THR A 260 3.61 -25.38 0.00
CA THR A 260 3.97 -26.29 1.11
C THR A 260 3.66 -25.74 2.48
N GLY A 261 3.33 -24.48 2.59
CA GLY A 261 2.91 -23.82 3.82
C GLY A 261 2.37 -22.43 3.56
N VAL A 262 1.52 -21.96 4.45
CA VAL A 262 0.96 -20.61 4.47
C VAL A 262 1.13 -20.06 5.87
N GLU A 263 1.63 -18.84 5.99
CA GLU A 263 1.85 -18.16 7.27
C GLU A 263 1.37 -16.71 7.19
N MET A 264 0.84 -16.18 8.28
CA MET A 264 0.53 -14.76 8.47
C MET A 264 0.89 -14.35 9.90
N PHE A 265 1.69 -13.29 10.08
CA PHE A 265 2.19 -12.84 11.40
C PHE A 265 2.84 -13.96 12.23
N ASN A 266 3.67 -14.80 11.59
CA ASN A 266 4.32 -15.98 12.21
C ASN A 266 3.36 -17.06 12.75
N LYS A 267 2.09 -17.02 12.36
CA LYS A 267 1.07 -18.03 12.64
C LYS A 267 0.80 -18.86 11.40
N GLN A 268 0.64 -20.17 11.56
CA GLN A 268 0.32 -21.07 10.45
C GLN A 268 -1.17 -20.99 10.07
N LEU A 269 -1.43 -21.13 8.77
CA LEU A 269 -2.77 -21.21 8.22
C LEU A 269 -2.88 -22.42 7.28
N ASP A 270 -4.09 -22.99 7.20
CA ASP A 270 -4.40 -24.03 6.23
C ASP A 270 -4.56 -23.46 4.81
N ARG A 271 -4.97 -22.20 4.71
CA ARG A 271 -5.19 -21.47 3.46
C ARG A 271 -4.89 -19.99 3.61
N ALA A 272 -4.46 -19.36 2.50
CA ALA A 272 -4.52 -17.92 2.31
C ALA A 272 -5.75 -17.56 1.46
N GLN A 273 -6.39 -16.43 1.73
CA GLN A 273 -7.58 -15.95 1.03
C GLN A 273 -7.53 -14.45 0.79
N ALA A 274 -8.38 -13.96 -0.12
CA ALA A 274 -8.45 -12.53 -0.47
C ALA A 274 -8.44 -11.63 0.77
N GLY A 275 -7.51 -10.68 0.80
CA GLY A 275 -7.26 -9.75 1.90
C GLY A 275 -6.14 -10.17 2.86
N ASP A 276 -5.71 -11.43 2.88
CA ASP A 276 -4.63 -11.87 3.76
C ASP A 276 -3.26 -11.34 3.29
N ASN A 277 -2.44 -10.85 4.22
CA ASN A 277 -1.01 -10.61 3.98
C ASN A 277 -0.25 -11.89 4.31
N ALA A 278 -0.04 -12.73 3.32
CA ALA A 278 0.45 -14.08 3.49
C ALA A 278 1.90 -14.27 3.07
N GLY A 279 2.62 -15.08 3.83
CA GLY A 279 3.86 -15.71 3.41
C GLY A 279 3.56 -17.12 2.89
N ILE A 280 3.86 -17.39 1.63
CA ILE A 280 3.61 -18.67 0.96
C ILE A 280 4.93 -19.38 0.71
N LEU A 281 5.05 -20.59 1.24
CA LEU A 281 6.20 -21.47 1.03
C LEU A 281 6.04 -22.23 -0.30
N LEU A 282 7.07 -22.17 -1.14
CA LEU A 282 7.07 -22.75 -2.48
C LEU A 282 8.00 -23.98 -2.55
N ARG A 283 7.50 -25.08 -3.13
CA ARG A 283 8.27 -26.32 -3.29
C ARG A 283 9.23 -26.22 -4.47
N GLY A 284 10.51 -26.52 -4.24
CA GLY A 284 11.49 -26.68 -5.32
C GLY A 284 11.84 -25.39 -6.07
N THR A 285 11.34 -24.25 -5.60
CA THR A 285 11.60 -22.92 -6.17
C THR A 285 12.74 -22.28 -5.42
N LYS A 286 13.78 -21.83 -6.12
CA LYS A 286 14.89 -21.10 -5.53
C LYS A 286 14.57 -19.60 -5.49
N LYS A 287 15.25 -18.86 -4.59
CA LYS A 287 15.06 -17.41 -4.46
C LYS A 287 15.34 -16.65 -5.76
N GLU A 288 16.35 -17.07 -6.53
CA GLU A 288 16.75 -16.49 -7.81
C GLU A 288 15.78 -16.76 -8.97
N ASP A 289 14.86 -17.71 -8.79
CA ASP A 289 13.85 -18.03 -9.81
C ASP A 289 12.62 -17.12 -9.72
N VAL A 290 12.44 -16.45 -8.58
CA VAL A 290 11.29 -15.60 -8.28
C VAL A 290 11.71 -14.16 -8.15
N HIS A 291 10.89 -13.24 -8.64
CA HIS A 291 11.15 -11.80 -8.58
C HIS A 291 9.94 -11.04 -8.05
N ARG A 292 10.22 -9.97 -7.29
CA ARG A 292 9.20 -8.97 -6.99
C ARG A 292 8.58 -8.46 -8.30
N GLY A 293 7.26 -8.34 -8.33
CA GLY A 293 6.52 -7.92 -9.51
C GLY A 293 5.92 -9.06 -10.32
N GLN A 294 6.34 -10.32 -10.09
CA GLN A 294 5.59 -11.49 -10.52
C GLN A 294 4.35 -11.68 -9.64
N VAL A 295 3.43 -12.52 -10.08
CA VAL A 295 2.28 -12.92 -9.28
C VAL A 295 2.25 -14.43 -9.08
N LEU A 296 1.76 -14.87 -7.92
CA LEU A 296 1.27 -16.23 -7.73
C LEU A 296 -0.19 -16.27 -8.17
N ALA A 297 -0.54 -17.23 -9.01
CA ALA A 297 -1.89 -17.34 -9.55
C ALA A 297 -2.36 -18.80 -9.63
N ALA A 298 -3.67 -19.01 -9.60
CA ALA A 298 -4.26 -20.29 -9.93
C ALA A 298 -3.88 -20.68 -11.37
N LYS A 299 -3.65 -21.97 -11.61
CA LYS A 299 -3.19 -22.46 -12.92
C LYS A 299 -4.08 -21.99 -14.07
N GLY A 300 -3.48 -21.30 -15.05
CA GLY A 300 -4.15 -20.82 -16.26
C GLY A 300 -5.12 -19.64 -16.06
N SER A 301 -5.14 -19.03 -14.87
CA SER A 301 -6.05 -17.91 -14.58
C SER A 301 -5.54 -16.54 -15.00
N VAL A 302 -4.23 -16.40 -15.16
CA VAL A 302 -3.57 -15.17 -15.58
C VAL A 302 -2.47 -15.47 -16.57
N THR A 303 -2.33 -14.62 -17.58
CA THR A 303 -1.25 -14.68 -18.58
C THR A 303 -0.39 -13.43 -18.54
N PRO A 304 0.92 -13.54 -18.83
CA PRO A 304 1.76 -12.36 -18.93
C PRO A 304 1.57 -11.69 -20.30
N HIS A 305 1.58 -10.35 -20.31
CA HIS A 305 1.36 -9.52 -21.48
C HIS A 305 2.43 -8.44 -21.61
N THR A 306 2.69 -8.03 -22.87
CA THR A 306 3.65 -6.95 -23.17
C THR A 306 3.00 -5.74 -23.84
N GLU A 307 1.81 -5.88 -24.42
CA GLU A 307 1.14 -4.79 -25.13
C GLU A 307 -0.32 -4.63 -24.66
N PHE A 308 -0.71 -3.39 -24.38
CA PHE A 308 -2.07 -3.05 -23.96
C PHE A 308 -2.47 -1.65 -24.42
N GLU A 309 -3.78 -1.41 -24.52
CA GLU A 309 -4.37 -0.09 -24.66
C GLU A 309 -4.82 0.41 -23.28
N ALA A 310 -4.71 1.71 -23.07
CA ALA A 310 -5.04 2.32 -21.80
C ALA A 310 -5.67 3.71 -21.98
N GLU A 311 -6.49 4.08 -20.99
CA GLU A 311 -6.90 5.45 -20.75
C GLU A 311 -6.11 6.01 -19.58
N VAL A 312 -5.52 7.19 -19.73
CA VAL A 312 -4.60 7.78 -18.78
C VAL A 312 -4.90 9.26 -18.57
N TYR A 313 -4.97 9.68 -17.33
CA TYR A 313 -4.93 11.08 -16.94
C TYR A 313 -3.48 11.50 -16.69
N VAL A 314 -3.04 12.54 -17.35
CA VAL A 314 -1.69 13.11 -17.24
C VAL A 314 -1.72 14.24 -16.23
N LEU A 315 -1.00 14.09 -15.12
CA LEU A 315 -0.99 15.09 -14.05
C LEU A 315 -0.47 16.44 -14.55
N SER A 316 -1.18 17.49 -14.18
CA SER A 316 -0.78 18.88 -14.44
C SER A 316 0.44 19.28 -13.60
N LYS A 317 1.03 20.43 -13.93
CA LYS A 317 2.13 21.02 -13.14
C LYS A 317 1.73 21.27 -11.69
N ASP A 318 0.52 21.78 -11.47
CA ASP A 318 0.01 22.12 -10.14
C ASP A 318 -0.26 20.89 -9.27
N GLU A 319 -0.43 19.72 -9.90
CA GLU A 319 -0.54 18.41 -9.25
C GLU A 319 0.81 17.71 -9.06
N GLY A 320 1.92 18.41 -9.34
CA GLY A 320 3.27 17.86 -9.24
C GLY A 320 3.72 17.06 -10.46
N GLY A 321 2.92 17.01 -11.51
CA GLY A 321 3.17 16.27 -12.74
C GLY A 321 4.14 16.96 -13.72
N ARG A 322 3.94 16.73 -15.01
CA ARG A 322 4.78 17.26 -16.10
C ARG A 322 4.55 18.76 -16.33
N HIS A 323 5.55 19.41 -16.93
CA HIS A 323 5.45 20.78 -17.41
C HIS A 323 5.36 20.88 -18.94
N THR A 324 5.64 19.78 -19.64
CA THR A 324 5.72 19.72 -21.09
C THR A 324 4.87 18.57 -21.62
N PRO A 325 4.32 18.69 -22.84
CA PRO A 325 3.61 17.57 -23.47
C PRO A 325 4.55 16.39 -23.73
N PHE A 326 3.97 15.24 -24.00
CA PHE A 326 4.69 14.10 -24.56
C PHE A 326 4.09 13.65 -25.89
N PHE A 327 4.87 12.93 -26.65
CA PHE A 327 4.61 12.48 -28.01
C PHE A 327 4.69 10.95 -28.08
N SER A 328 4.29 10.36 -29.20
CA SER A 328 4.59 8.95 -29.48
C SER A 328 6.09 8.69 -29.38
N GLY A 329 6.44 7.52 -28.82
CA GLY A 329 7.83 7.17 -28.46
C GLY A 329 8.24 7.61 -27.05
N TYR A 330 7.34 8.17 -26.27
CA TYR A 330 7.58 8.44 -24.84
C TYR A 330 7.80 7.14 -24.07
N LYS A 331 8.83 7.08 -23.20
CA LYS A 331 9.28 5.87 -22.49
C LYS A 331 9.30 6.04 -20.99
N PRO A 332 8.13 6.11 -20.33
CA PRO A 332 8.06 6.19 -18.88
C PRO A 332 8.20 4.83 -18.21
N GLN A 333 8.20 4.85 -16.87
CA GLN A 333 8.02 3.66 -16.04
C GLN A 333 6.54 3.48 -15.72
N PHE A 334 6.03 2.27 -15.96
CA PHE A 334 4.70 1.83 -15.57
C PHE A 334 4.77 1.07 -14.26
N TYR A 335 4.03 1.51 -13.28
CA TYR A 335 3.89 0.87 -11.97
C TYR A 335 2.58 0.09 -11.94
N ILE A 336 2.68 -1.22 -12.00
CA ILE A 336 1.55 -2.15 -12.11
C ILE A 336 1.67 -3.16 -10.96
N ARG A 337 0.71 -3.21 -10.01
CA ARG A 337 0.80 -4.01 -8.79
C ARG A 337 2.14 -3.73 -8.06
N THR A 338 2.98 -4.76 -7.92
CA THR A 338 4.27 -4.68 -7.22
C THR A 338 5.47 -4.49 -8.16
N THR A 339 5.24 -4.40 -9.50
CA THR A 339 6.30 -4.22 -10.50
C THR A 339 6.39 -2.78 -10.99
N ASP A 340 7.57 -2.41 -11.44
CA ASP A 340 7.84 -1.27 -12.30
C ASP A 340 8.52 -1.76 -13.58
N VAL A 341 8.02 -1.32 -14.71
CA VAL A 341 8.50 -1.73 -16.02
C VAL A 341 8.50 -0.55 -16.98
N THR A 342 9.57 -0.41 -17.76
CA THR A 342 9.60 0.61 -18.80
C THR A 342 8.71 0.18 -19.98
N GLY A 343 7.97 1.13 -20.55
CA GLY A 343 7.17 0.89 -21.74
C GLY A 343 7.26 2.02 -22.73
N ASP A 344 7.08 1.71 -24.00
CA ASP A 344 7.00 2.66 -25.11
C ASP A 344 5.53 3.02 -25.36
N VAL A 345 5.23 4.31 -25.40
CA VAL A 345 3.87 4.84 -25.60
C VAL A 345 3.67 5.23 -27.05
N THR A 346 2.61 4.73 -27.66
CA THR A 346 2.14 5.15 -28.99
C THR A 346 0.76 5.78 -28.83
N LEU A 347 0.64 7.06 -29.19
CA LEU A 347 -0.62 7.80 -29.16
C LEU A 347 -1.59 7.29 -30.22
N ALA A 348 -2.89 7.52 -30.00
CA ALA A 348 -3.93 7.18 -30.96
C ALA A 348 -3.75 7.96 -32.28
N ASP A 349 -4.25 7.39 -33.38
CA ASP A 349 -4.18 8.02 -34.70
C ASP A 349 -4.79 9.43 -34.67
N GLY A 350 -4.05 10.40 -35.22
CA GLY A 350 -4.46 11.80 -35.24
C GLY A 350 -4.15 12.61 -33.98
N VAL A 351 -3.61 11.99 -32.95
CA VAL A 351 -3.14 12.67 -31.73
C VAL A 351 -1.64 12.91 -31.84
N GLU A 352 -1.23 14.15 -32.00
CA GLU A 352 0.18 14.51 -32.14
C GLU A 352 0.89 14.51 -30.76
N MET A 353 0.21 15.05 -29.73
CA MET A 353 0.76 15.18 -28.38
C MET A 353 -0.33 15.11 -27.31
N VAL A 354 0.06 14.89 -26.09
CA VAL A 354 -0.79 14.94 -24.89
C VAL A 354 -0.22 15.97 -23.92
N MET A 355 -1.07 16.91 -23.50
CA MET A 355 -0.70 17.97 -22.56
C MET A 355 -0.85 17.53 -21.11
N PRO A 356 -0.07 18.09 -20.18
CA PRO A 356 -0.35 17.97 -18.75
C PRO A 356 -1.78 18.48 -18.42
N GLY A 357 -2.55 17.68 -17.68
CA GLY A 357 -3.97 17.92 -17.38
C GLY A 357 -4.95 17.23 -18.31
N ASP A 358 -4.48 16.61 -19.41
CA ASP A 358 -5.35 15.89 -20.34
C ASP A 358 -5.60 14.45 -19.93
N THR A 359 -6.75 13.93 -20.34
CA THR A 359 -7.02 12.49 -20.42
C THR A 359 -6.77 12.02 -21.84
N ALA A 360 -5.98 10.96 -22.01
CA ALA A 360 -5.60 10.44 -23.31
C ALA A 360 -5.73 8.93 -23.38
N GLN A 361 -5.98 8.41 -24.57
CA GLN A 361 -5.87 7.00 -24.88
C GLN A 361 -4.57 6.75 -25.65
N PHE A 362 -3.87 5.69 -25.27
CA PHE A 362 -2.68 5.27 -25.97
C PHE A 362 -2.47 3.74 -25.91
N LYS A 363 -1.60 3.26 -26.77
CA LYS A 363 -1.07 1.90 -26.71
C LYS A 363 0.30 1.91 -26.03
N ALA A 364 0.49 1.01 -25.05
CA ALA A 364 1.77 0.81 -24.39
C ALA A 364 2.39 -0.53 -24.77
N LYS A 365 3.71 -0.53 -25.00
CA LYS A 365 4.52 -1.74 -25.20
C LYS A 365 5.59 -1.83 -24.14
N LEU A 366 5.47 -2.79 -23.26
CA LEU A 366 6.38 -3.01 -22.13
C LEU A 366 7.65 -3.74 -22.58
N VAL A 367 8.77 -3.45 -21.93
CA VAL A 367 10.06 -4.12 -22.20
C VAL A 367 10.14 -5.54 -21.64
N ALA A 368 9.24 -5.90 -20.72
CA ALA A 368 9.14 -7.23 -20.13
C ALA A 368 7.66 -7.64 -19.97
N PRO A 369 7.33 -8.93 -20.03
CA PRO A 369 5.97 -9.39 -19.83
C PRO A 369 5.53 -9.20 -18.37
N VAL A 370 4.33 -8.70 -18.16
CA VAL A 370 3.73 -8.47 -16.84
C VAL A 370 2.39 -9.19 -16.74
N ALA A 371 2.08 -9.75 -15.59
CA ALA A 371 0.75 -10.26 -15.28
C ALA A 371 -0.25 -9.09 -15.29
N LEU A 372 -0.96 -8.91 -16.39
CA LEU A 372 -1.79 -7.76 -16.69
C LEU A 372 -3.21 -8.20 -17.04
N GLU A 373 -4.20 -7.44 -16.60
CA GLU A 373 -5.62 -7.70 -16.86
C GLU A 373 -6.34 -6.41 -17.27
N GLU A 374 -7.45 -6.55 -18.00
CA GLU A 374 -8.32 -5.42 -18.30
C GLU A 374 -8.89 -4.82 -17.00
N LYS A 375 -9.06 -3.50 -16.98
CA LYS A 375 -9.46 -2.69 -15.82
C LYS A 375 -8.39 -2.60 -14.72
N GLN A 376 -7.18 -3.13 -14.95
CA GLN A 376 -6.06 -2.96 -14.04
C GLN A 376 -5.61 -1.49 -14.02
N SER A 377 -5.59 -0.90 -12.82
CA SER A 377 -5.02 0.44 -12.62
C SER A 377 -3.49 0.39 -12.61
N PHE A 378 -2.88 1.48 -13.06
CA PHE A 378 -1.43 1.67 -13.01
C PHE A 378 -1.07 3.14 -12.86
N ALA A 379 0.13 3.41 -12.37
CA ALA A 379 0.71 4.74 -12.35
C ALA A 379 1.85 4.86 -13.39
N ILE A 380 2.05 6.06 -13.90
CA ILE A 380 3.17 6.39 -14.79
C ILE A 380 4.13 7.31 -14.06
N ARG A 381 5.42 7.00 -14.10
CA ARG A 381 6.46 7.79 -13.46
C ARG A 381 7.59 8.14 -14.42
N GLU A 382 8.16 9.33 -14.20
CA GLU A 382 9.31 9.86 -14.93
C GLU A 382 10.18 10.69 -13.99
N GLY A 383 11.50 10.49 -14.01
CA GLY A 383 12.44 11.28 -13.22
C GLY A 383 12.14 11.30 -11.72
N GLY A 384 11.64 10.19 -11.16
CA GLY A 384 11.29 10.08 -9.75
C GLY A 384 9.93 10.68 -9.34
N LYS A 385 9.14 11.22 -10.30
CA LYS A 385 7.83 11.82 -10.05
C LYS A 385 6.71 11.02 -10.70
N THR A 386 5.55 10.97 -10.07
CA THR A 386 4.31 10.48 -10.70
C THR A 386 3.82 11.52 -11.69
N VAL A 387 3.64 11.12 -12.94
CA VAL A 387 3.25 12.02 -14.03
C VAL A 387 1.91 11.66 -14.65
N GLY A 388 1.32 10.54 -14.27
CA GLY A 388 0.00 10.14 -14.71
C GLY A 388 -0.49 8.87 -14.03
N ALA A 389 -1.77 8.62 -14.20
CA ALA A 389 -2.42 7.39 -13.77
C ALA A 389 -3.43 6.95 -14.82
N GLY A 390 -3.59 5.65 -14.96
CA GLY A 390 -4.46 5.10 -15.96
C GLY A 390 -5.02 3.74 -15.61
N VAL A 391 -5.87 3.28 -16.51
CA VAL A 391 -6.53 1.98 -16.45
C VAL A 391 -6.33 1.27 -17.79
N VAL A 392 -5.99 -0.02 -17.72
CA VAL A 392 -5.92 -0.88 -18.90
C VAL A 392 -7.32 -1.06 -19.47
N THR A 393 -7.52 -0.65 -20.70
CA THR A 393 -8.81 -0.77 -21.39
C THR A 393 -8.90 -2.04 -22.23
N LYS A 394 -7.76 -2.53 -22.73
CA LYS A 394 -7.70 -3.73 -23.56
C LYS A 394 -6.30 -4.34 -23.56
N ILE A 395 -6.23 -5.66 -23.49
CA ILE A 395 -5.01 -6.43 -23.72
C ILE A 395 -4.81 -6.67 -25.21
N VAL A 396 -3.58 -6.46 -25.71
CA VAL A 396 -3.26 -6.60 -27.14
C VAL A 396 -2.35 -7.80 -27.40
N ALA A 397 -1.27 -7.99 -26.61
CA ALA A 397 -0.34 -9.12 -26.73
C ALA A 397 0.40 -9.45 -25.43
#